data_dde053f4c657d71b1ecc5f19a6911e1f
#
_entry.id   dde053f4c657d71b1ecc5f19a6911e1f
#
_cell.length_a   1.000
_cell.length_b   1.000
_cell.length_c   1.000
_cell.angle_alpha   90.00
_cell.angle_beta   90.00
_cell.angle_gamma   90.00
#
_symmetry.space_group_name_H-M   'P 1'
#
loop_
_entity.id
_entity.type
_entity.pdbx_description
1 polymer ?
#
loop_
_entity_poly.entity_id
_entity_poly.type
_entity_poly.pdbx_seq_one_letter_code
_entity_poly.pdbx_strand_id
1 'polypeptide(L)'
;SIWSTAPLDVLVNNAAGNFIARTEELSPRAFESVIGIVLMGTLHCTMACGRRWLKAARSGTVLSISATYAPVGSAYVVPSAVSKAGVEALTRSLAVEWGNRGIRMNAISPGPIPTQGAFSRVLPRPDLETLALERNPLHRFGTVEELANLAAFLVSDGSGYINGEVVRMDGGEFLQGAGEFSNLGRVLTEQDWQAMKPKKRSTP
;
A
#
# COMPACT_ATOMS: atom_id res chain seq x y z
N SER A 1 -9.62 27.63 10.03
CA SER A 1 -8.49 26.79 9.58
C SER A 1 -8.04 25.92 10.74
N ILE A 2 -7.76 24.63 10.51
CA ILE A 2 -7.23 23.72 11.55
C ILE A 2 -5.97 24.33 12.20
N TRP A 3 -5.11 24.94 11.41
CA TRP A 3 -3.89 25.61 11.88
C TRP A 3 -4.10 26.82 12.81
N SER A 4 -5.30 27.39 12.85
CA SER A 4 -5.60 28.48 13.79
C SER A 4 -5.88 27.97 15.20
N THR A 5 -6.17 26.68 15.35
CA THR A 5 -6.43 26.05 16.64
C THR A 5 -5.14 25.49 17.25
N ALA A 6 -4.39 24.70 16.47
CA ALA A 6 -3.09 24.17 16.84
C ALA A 6 -2.28 23.79 15.58
N PRO A 7 -0.94 23.87 15.62
CA PRO A 7 -0.10 23.31 14.58
C PRO A 7 -0.32 21.78 14.47
N LEU A 8 -0.35 21.27 13.25
CA LEU A 8 -0.36 19.83 13.01
C LEU A 8 1.07 19.29 13.09
N ASP A 9 1.25 18.10 13.63
CA ASP A 9 2.52 17.36 13.67
C ASP A 9 2.51 16.18 12.70
N VAL A 10 1.33 15.63 12.43
CA VAL A 10 1.13 14.44 11.58
C VAL A 10 0.05 14.69 10.53
N LEU A 11 0.32 14.26 9.30
CA LEU A 11 -0.65 14.18 8.21
C LEU A 11 -0.79 12.72 7.78
N VAL A 12 -2.03 12.20 7.81
CA VAL A 12 -2.34 10.88 7.23
C VAL A 12 -3.16 11.07 5.96
N ASN A 13 -2.59 10.73 4.81
CA ASN A 13 -3.26 10.74 3.52
C ASN A 13 -3.91 9.37 3.28
N ASN A 14 -5.16 9.23 3.70
CA ASN A 14 -5.95 8.01 3.57
C ASN A 14 -7.10 8.12 2.57
N ALA A 15 -7.54 9.33 2.23
CA ALA A 15 -8.66 9.52 1.31
C ALA A 15 -8.37 8.89 -0.06
N ALA A 16 -9.27 8.01 -0.50
CA ALA A 16 -9.13 7.30 -1.75
C ALA A 16 -10.49 7.01 -2.39
N GLY A 17 -10.47 6.72 -3.68
CA GLY A 17 -11.59 6.17 -4.44
C GLY A 17 -11.06 5.19 -5.47
N ASN A 18 -11.78 4.09 -5.68
CA ASN A 18 -11.46 3.11 -6.69
C ASN A 18 -12.74 2.43 -7.19
N PHE A 19 -12.67 1.88 -8.39
CA PHE A 19 -13.70 1.02 -8.99
C PHE A 19 -13.03 0.07 -9.98
N ILE A 20 -13.66 -1.07 -10.24
CA ILE A 20 -13.22 -2.05 -11.22
C ILE A 20 -13.96 -1.78 -12.53
N ALA A 21 -13.21 -1.59 -13.62
CA ALA A 21 -13.77 -1.43 -14.95
C ALA A 21 -12.75 -1.82 -16.02
N ARG A 22 -13.25 -2.17 -17.21
CA ARG A 22 -12.40 -2.28 -18.41
C ARG A 22 -11.89 -0.89 -18.76
N THR A 23 -10.60 -0.77 -18.99
CA THR A 23 -9.96 0.55 -19.18
C THR A 23 -10.47 1.28 -20.41
N GLU A 24 -10.72 0.55 -21.49
CA GLU A 24 -11.27 1.09 -22.75
C GLU A 24 -12.70 1.64 -22.65
N GLU A 25 -13.43 1.26 -21.58
CA GLU A 25 -14.79 1.74 -21.31
C GLU A 25 -14.79 3.00 -20.42
N LEU A 26 -13.64 3.41 -19.89
CA LEU A 26 -13.54 4.53 -18.95
C LEU A 26 -13.53 5.86 -19.69
N SER A 27 -14.42 6.77 -19.27
CA SER A 27 -14.35 8.16 -19.72
C SER A 27 -13.16 8.90 -19.11
N PRO A 28 -12.63 9.96 -19.76
CA PRO A 28 -11.60 10.82 -19.16
C PRO A 28 -11.98 11.32 -17.76
N ARG A 29 -13.25 11.68 -17.55
CA ARG A 29 -13.77 12.13 -16.25
C ARG A 29 -13.68 11.05 -15.17
N ALA A 30 -13.84 9.77 -15.50
CA ALA A 30 -13.67 8.68 -14.56
C ALA A 30 -12.21 8.58 -14.11
N PHE A 31 -11.25 8.72 -15.01
CA PHE A 31 -9.83 8.84 -14.68
C PHE A 31 -9.54 10.03 -13.78
N GLU A 32 -9.98 11.22 -14.18
CA GLU A 32 -9.77 12.46 -13.44
C GLU A 32 -10.31 12.40 -12.03
N SER A 33 -11.47 11.76 -11.82
CA SER A 33 -12.07 11.63 -10.49
C SER A 33 -11.19 10.83 -9.52
N VAL A 34 -10.61 9.71 -9.97
CA VAL A 34 -9.72 8.88 -9.11
C VAL A 34 -8.38 9.59 -8.89
N ILE A 35 -7.77 10.11 -9.95
CA ILE A 35 -6.51 10.86 -9.87
C ILE A 35 -6.68 12.10 -8.98
N GLY A 36 -7.78 12.82 -9.14
CA GLY A 36 -8.10 14.00 -8.34
C GLY A 36 -8.18 13.73 -6.84
N ILE A 37 -8.86 12.64 -6.45
CA ILE A 37 -8.99 12.26 -5.05
C ILE A 37 -7.68 11.68 -4.52
N VAL A 38 -7.12 10.69 -5.19
CA VAL A 38 -6.03 9.86 -4.65
C VAL A 38 -4.69 10.56 -4.76
N LEU A 39 -4.30 11.02 -5.96
CA LEU A 39 -2.99 11.63 -6.18
C LEU A 39 -3.00 13.11 -5.86
N MET A 40 -3.91 13.87 -6.48
CA MET A 40 -3.93 15.33 -6.30
C MET A 40 -4.36 15.72 -4.88
N GLY A 41 -5.31 14.99 -4.27
CA GLY A 41 -5.67 15.18 -2.86
C GLY A 41 -4.48 14.98 -1.94
N THR A 42 -3.75 13.88 -2.10
CA THR A 42 -2.50 13.60 -1.35
C THR A 42 -1.46 14.70 -1.56
N LEU A 43 -1.23 15.10 -2.82
CA LEU A 43 -0.28 16.17 -3.16
C LEU A 43 -0.68 17.50 -2.47
N HIS A 44 -1.92 17.92 -2.61
CA HIS A 44 -2.39 19.20 -2.07
C HIS A 44 -2.30 19.25 -0.54
N CYS A 45 -2.72 18.19 0.16
CA CYS A 45 -2.63 18.12 1.62
C CYS A 45 -1.17 18.10 2.08
N THR A 46 -0.33 17.30 1.44
CA THR A 46 1.10 17.22 1.74
C THR A 46 1.80 18.58 1.55
N MET A 47 1.54 19.24 0.41
CA MET A 47 2.12 20.57 0.14
C MET A 47 1.60 21.64 1.11
N ALA A 48 0.32 21.57 1.49
CA ALA A 48 -0.26 22.52 2.43
C ALA A 48 0.35 22.41 3.84
N CYS A 49 0.58 21.18 4.33
CA CYS A 49 1.25 20.93 5.61
C CYS A 49 2.75 21.23 5.51
N GLY A 50 3.43 20.68 4.52
CA GLY A 50 4.87 20.81 4.34
C GLY A 50 5.33 22.27 4.25
N ARG A 51 4.66 23.09 3.45
CA ARG A 51 4.96 24.54 3.37
C ARG A 51 4.86 25.25 4.72
N ARG A 52 3.90 24.88 5.57
CA ARG A 52 3.73 25.46 6.89
C ARG A 52 4.81 25.00 7.86
N TRP A 53 5.12 23.71 7.88
CA TRP A 53 6.22 23.18 8.70
C TRP A 53 7.55 23.83 8.32
N LEU A 54 7.87 23.87 7.03
CA LEU A 54 9.11 24.46 6.51
C LEU A 54 9.21 25.96 6.85
N LYS A 55 8.13 26.72 6.68
CA LYS A 55 8.10 28.16 7.02
C LYS A 55 8.28 28.40 8.52
N ALA A 56 7.77 27.51 9.36
CA ALA A 56 7.84 27.62 10.82
C ALA A 56 9.09 26.93 11.41
N ALA A 57 9.98 26.37 10.59
CA ALA A 57 11.11 25.52 11.01
C ALA A 57 10.69 24.41 11.99
N ARG A 58 9.54 23.78 11.74
CA ARG A 58 8.99 22.69 12.56
C ARG A 58 9.18 21.35 11.85
N SER A 59 9.38 20.30 12.64
CA SER A 59 9.27 18.91 12.16
C SER A 59 7.83 18.55 11.82
N GLY A 60 7.67 17.48 11.04
CA GLY A 60 6.38 16.92 10.70
C GLY A 60 6.51 15.50 10.16
N THR A 61 5.43 14.74 10.23
CA THR A 61 5.40 13.38 9.69
C THR A 61 4.22 13.22 8.74
N VAL A 62 4.48 12.69 7.54
CA VAL A 62 3.44 12.34 6.56
C VAL A 62 3.40 10.83 6.42
N LEU A 63 2.22 10.25 6.57
CA LEU A 63 1.92 8.86 6.25
C LEU A 63 0.89 8.80 5.13
N SER A 64 1.21 8.09 4.05
CA SER A 64 0.28 7.88 2.94
C SER A 64 -0.14 6.43 2.84
N ILE A 65 -1.40 6.17 2.46
CA ILE A 65 -1.87 4.81 2.18
C ILE A 65 -1.77 4.56 0.68
N SER A 66 -0.87 3.63 0.31
CA SER A 66 -0.65 3.15 -1.06
C SER A 66 -1.52 1.92 -1.36
N ALA A 67 -1.05 1.04 -2.23
CA ALA A 67 -1.63 -0.25 -2.56
C ALA A 67 -0.54 -1.20 -3.09
N THR A 68 -0.72 -2.51 -2.91
CA THR A 68 0.26 -3.52 -3.34
C THR A 68 0.55 -3.51 -4.84
N TYR A 69 -0.38 -3.05 -5.64
CA TYR A 69 -0.23 -2.92 -7.09
C TYR A 69 0.43 -1.62 -7.57
N ALA A 70 0.77 -0.69 -6.67
CA ALA A 70 1.40 0.58 -7.08
C ALA A 70 2.72 0.38 -7.86
N PRO A 71 3.64 -0.52 -7.46
CA PRO A 71 4.90 -0.71 -8.17
C PRO A 71 4.80 -1.54 -9.46
N VAL A 72 3.75 -2.35 -9.63
CA VAL A 72 3.63 -3.33 -10.73
C VAL A 72 2.44 -3.10 -11.65
N GLY A 73 1.53 -2.20 -11.26
CA GLY A 73 0.26 -2.03 -11.95
C GLY A 73 -0.77 -3.10 -11.59
N SER A 74 -1.99 -2.90 -12.05
CA SER A 74 -3.08 -3.90 -11.98
C SER A 74 -4.08 -3.66 -13.10
N ALA A 75 -4.51 -4.73 -13.75
CA ALA A 75 -5.63 -4.67 -14.69
C ALA A 75 -6.91 -4.21 -13.98
N TYR A 76 -7.80 -3.57 -14.72
CA TYR A 76 -9.15 -3.16 -14.33
C TYR A 76 -9.24 -2.08 -13.23
N VAL A 77 -8.12 -1.60 -12.69
CA VAL A 77 -8.02 -0.50 -11.71
C VAL A 77 -6.96 0.53 -12.11
N VAL A 78 -6.75 0.73 -13.40
CA VAL A 78 -5.65 1.54 -13.94
C VAL A 78 -5.59 2.96 -13.35
N PRO A 79 -6.69 3.73 -13.18
CA PRO A 79 -6.62 5.06 -12.59
C PRO A 79 -6.06 5.04 -11.15
N SER A 80 -6.44 4.03 -10.37
CA SER A 80 -5.93 3.84 -9.00
C SER A 80 -4.46 3.42 -9.00
N ALA A 81 -4.06 2.50 -9.89
CA ALA A 81 -2.66 2.05 -9.99
C ALA A 81 -1.72 3.22 -10.32
N VAL A 82 -2.07 4.03 -11.32
CA VAL A 82 -1.32 5.25 -11.67
C VAL A 82 -1.24 6.22 -10.51
N SER A 83 -2.38 6.46 -9.82
CA SER A 83 -2.44 7.37 -8.67
C SER A 83 -1.57 6.89 -7.52
N LYS A 84 -1.63 5.61 -7.16
CA LYS A 84 -0.87 5.04 -6.05
C LYS A 84 0.63 4.98 -6.37
N ALA A 85 1.03 4.70 -7.61
CA ALA A 85 2.41 4.82 -8.05
C ALA A 85 2.93 6.27 -7.89
N GLY A 86 2.11 7.26 -8.27
CA GLY A 86 2.42 8.67 -8.05
C GLY A 86 2.54 9.04 -6.56
N VAL A 87 1.69 8.51 -5.69
CA VAL A 87 1.79 8.71 -4.23
C VAL A 87 3.09 8.15 -3.68
N GLU A 88 3.53 6.96 -4.12
CA GLU A 88 4.80 6.39 -3.70
C GLU A 88 6.00 7.21 -4.20
N ALA A 89 5.97 7.66 -5.45
CA ALA A 89 7.00 8.54 -6.00
C ALA A 89 7.08 9.87 -5.23
N LEU A 90 5.92 10.48 -4.92
CA LEU A 90 5.84 11.68 -4.09
C LEU A 90 6.44 11.45 -2.70
N THR A 91 6.11 10.32 -2.06
CA THR A 91 6.62 9.95 -0.73
C THR A 91 8.15 9.88 -0.74
N ARG A 92 8.74 9.14 -1.68
CA ARG A 92 10.20 8.98 -1.78
C ARG A 92 10.90 10.29 -2.11
N SER A 93 10.38 11.06 -3.05
CA SER A 93 10.98 12.32 -3.49
C SER A 93 11.04 13.36 -2.37
N LEU A 94 9.92 13.58 -1.70
CA LEU A 94 9.85 14.57 -0.63
C LEU A 94 10.52 14.09 0.67
N ALA A 95 10.62 12.80 0.91
CA ALA A 95 11.42 12.25 2.01
C ALA A 95 12.89 12.67 1.90
N VAL A 96 13.45 12.65 0.69
CA VAL A 96 14.83 13.09 0.42
C VAL A 96 14.94 14.62 0.49
N GLU A 97 14.01 15.32 -0.15
CA GLU A 97 14.08 16.79 -0.24
C GLU A 97 13.87 17.50 1.10
N TRP A 98 12.99 16.96 1.97
CA TRP A 98 12.58 17.61 3.22
C TRP A 98 13.15 16.95 4.48
N GLY A 99 13.82 15.79 4.34
CA GLY A 99 14.32 15.02 5.48
C GLY A 99 15.31 15.79 6.34
N ASN A 100 16.24 16.54 5.74
CA ASN A 100 17.21 17.36 6.46
C ASN A 100 16.56 18.58 7.17
N ARG A 101 15.28 18.82 6.95
CA ARG A 101 14.48 19.87 7.59
C ARG A 101 13.48 19.32 8.62
N GLY A 102 13.69 18.03 9.01
CA GLY A 102 12.90 17.39 10.06
C GLY A 102 11.54 16.86 9.62
N ILE A 103 11.26 16.74 8.32
CA ILE A 103 10.00 16.18 7.82
C ILE A 103 10.25 14.76 7.32
N ARG A 104 9.57 13.78 7.93
CA ARG A 104 9.60 12.38 7.49
C ARG A 104 8.37 12.04 6.66
N MET A 105 8.55 11.19 5.66
CA MET A 105 7.48 10.75 4.77
C MET A 105 7.59 9.25 4.53
N ASN A 106 6.53 8.52 4.87
CA ASN A 106 6.45 7.08 4.62
C ASN A 106 5.07 6.72 4.05
N ALA A 107 4.96 5.52 3.53
CA ALA A 107 3.68 4.99 3.09
C ALA A 107 3.48 3.56 3.62
N ILE A 108 2.22 3.14 3.74
CA ILE A 108 1.84 1.75 3.91
C ILE A 108 1.18 1.29 2.62
N SER A 109 1.58 0.12 2.15
CA SER A 109 0.99 -0.58 0.99
C SER A 109 0.22 -1.80 1.51
N PRO A 110 -1.06 -1.63 1.89
CA PRO A 110 -1.85 -2.72 2.45
C PRO A 110 -2.34 -3.68 1.36
N GLY A 111 -2.42 -4.95 1.72
CA GLY A 111 -3.23 -5.94 1.03
C GLY A 111 -4.73 -5.76 1.34
N PRO A 112 -5.56 -6.76 1.03
CA PRO A 112 -7.00 -6.67 1.27
C PRO A 112 -7.32 -6.55 2.77
N ILE A 113 -7.99 -5.48 3.15
CA ILE A 113 -8.53 -5.25 4.50
C ILE A 113 -10.03 -4.97 4.35
N PRO A 114 -10.91 -5.83 4.89
CA PRO A 114 -12.35 -5.64 4.81
C PRO A 114 -12.79 -4.38 5.54
N THR A 115 -13.36 -3.42 4.81
CA THR A 115 -13.98 -2.23 5.36
C THR A 115 -15.37 -2.05 4.78
N GLN A 116 -16.28 -1.47 5.56
CA GLN A 116 -17.65 -1.23 5.08
C GLN A 116 -17.63 -0.36 3.80
N GLY A 117 -18.27 -0.85 2.75
CA GLY A 117 -18.45 -0.14 1.48
C GLY A 117 -17.26 -0.15 0.51
N ALA A 118 -16.04 -0.39 0.94
CA ALA A 118 -14.90 -0.53 0.01
C ALA A 118 -14.76 -1.98 -0.48
N PHE A 119 -14.88 -2.94 0.42
CA PHE A 119 -14.68 -4.37 0.12
C PHE A 119 -15.71 -4.91 -0.88
N SER A 120 -16.98 -4.56 -0.71
CA SER A 120 -18.06 -4.95 -1.63
C SER A 120 -17.95 -4.37 -3.04
N ARG A 121 -17.18 -3.27 -3.21
CA ARG A 121 -16.93 -2.68 -4.54
C ARG A 121 -15.79 -3.37 -5.28
N VAL A 122 -14.84 -3.95 -4.55
CA VAL A 122 -13.65 -4.59 -5.12
C VAL A 122 -13.83 -6.10 -5.22
N LEU A 123 -14.56 -6.71 -4.30
CA LEU A 123 -14.89 -8.13 -4.27
C LEU A 123 -16.42 -8.32 -4.18
N PRO A 124 -17.16 -8.05 -5.26
CA PRO A 124 -18.62 -8.04 -5.23
C PRO A 124 -19.27 -9.42 -5.17
N ARG A 125 -18.49 -10.50 -5.22
CA ARG A 125 -18.98 -11.88 -5.22
C ARG A 125 -18.18 -12.77 -4.26
N PRO A 126 -18.80 -13.75 -3.58
CA PRO A 126 -18.11 -14.63 -2.63
C PRO A 126 -16.97 -15.46 -3.23
N ASP A 127 -17.08 -15.88 -4.51
CA ASP A 127 -16.03 -16.63 -5.18
C ASP A 127 -14.75 -15.78 -5.40
N LEU A 128 -14.87 -14.46 -5.59
CA LEU A 128 -13.72 -13.57 -5.68
C LEU A 128 -13.04 -13.38 -4.31
N GLU A 129 -13.81 -13.41 -3.23
CA GLU A 129 -13.29 -13.39 -1.87
C GLU A 129 -12.50 -14.66 -1.56
N THR A 130 -13.05 -15.83 -1.90
CA THR A 130 -12.36 -17.12 -1.78
C THR A 130 -11.04 -17.11 -2.56
N LEU A 131 -11.05 -16.66 -3.80
CA LEU A 131 -9.86 -16.54 -4.63
C LEU A 131 -8.79 -15.62 -4.01
N ALA A 132 -9.22 -14.49 -3.42
CA ALA A 132 -8.32 -13.56 -2.75
C ALA A 132 -7.68 -14.20 -1.51
N LEU A 133 -8.45 -14.95 -0.72
CA LEU A 133 -7.95 -15.69 0.43
C LEU A 133 -6.95 -16.80 0.02
N GLU A 134 -7.24 -17.53 -1.03
CA GLU A 134 -6.34 -18.57 -1.55
C GLU A 134 -5.00 -18.02 -2.05
N ARG A 135 -5.00 -16.77 -2.55
CA ARG A 135 -3.77 -16.11 -3.01
C ARG A 135 -2.91 -15.60 -1.87
N ASN A 136 -3.47 -15.42 -0.68
CA ASN A 136 -2.76 -14.91 0.47
C ASN A 136 -2.10 -16.06 1.26
N PRO A 137 -0.77 -16.07 1.45
CA PRO A 137 -0.08 -17.11 2.21
C PRO A 137 -0.57 -17.29 3.65
N LEU A 138 -1.09 -16.22 4.28
CA LEU A 138 -1.68 -16.31 5.63
C LEU A 138 -3.14 -16.79 5.61
N HIS A 139 -3.73 -17.03 4.44
CA HIS A 139 -5.12 -17.47 4.25
C HIS A 139 -6.16 -16.64 5.03
N ARG A 140 -5.89 -15.36 5.18
CA ARG A 140 -6.79 -14.39 5.80
C ARG A 140 -6.58 -12.99 5.24
N PHE A 141 -7.55 -12.14 5.45
CA PHE A 141 -7.41 -10.71 5.24
C PHE A 141 -6.70 -10.04 6.43
N GLY A 142 -6.10 -8.88 6.19
CA GLY A 142 -5.63 -8.01 7.25
C GLY A 142 -6.80 -7.38 8.02
N THR A 143 -6.53 -6.89 9.23
CA THR A 143 -7.50 -6.17 10.03
C THR A 143 -7.21 -4.67 10.08
N VAL A 144 -8.23 -3.89 10.41
CA VAL A 144 -8.07 -2.43 10.60
C VAL A 144 -7.12 -2.14 11.75
N GLU A 145 -7.14 -2.96 12.80
CA GLU A 145 -6.24 -2.84 13.96
C GLU A 145 -4.79 -3.07 13.59
N GLU A 146 -4.50 -4.08 12.75
CA GLU A 146 -3.15 -4.34 12.27
C GLU A 146 -2.61 -3.16 11.46
N LEU A 147 -3.45 -2.57 10.59
CA LEU A 147 -3.10 -1.37 9.84
C LEU A 147 -2.88 -0.17 10.78
N ALA A 148 -3.76 0.03 11.75
CA ALA A 148 -3.68 1.13 12.71
C ALA A 148 -2.41 1.03 13.57
N ASN A 149 -2.03 -0.16 14.01
CA ASN A 149 -0.81 -0.40 14.78
C ASN A 149 0.45 -0.04 13.98
N LEU A 150 0.52 -0.46 12.72
CA LEU A 150 1.63 -0.07 11.83
C LEU A 150 1.64 1.43 11.56
N ALA A 151 0.47 2.03 11.32
CA ALA A 151 0.35 3.47 11.11
C ALA A 151 0.81 4.26 12.35
N ALA A 152 0.36 3.87 13.54
CA ALA A 152 0.77 4.48 14.80
C ALA A 152 2.30 4.40 15.02
N PHE A 153 2.91 3.25 14.72
CA PHE A 153 4.36 3.11 14.77
C PHE A 153 5.06 4.06 13.79
N LEU A 154 4.63 4.09 12.53
CA LEU A 154 5.29 4.89 11.49
C LEU A 154 5.17 6.41 11.70
N VAL A 155 4.15 6.87 12.42
CA VAL A 155 4.01 8.29 12.75
C VAL A 155 4.66 8.68 14.08
N SER A 156 5.03 7.71 14.91
CA SER A 156 5.67 7.94 16.21
C SER A 156 7.17 8.24 16.11
N ASP A 157 7.75 8.71 17.20
CA ASP A 157 9.20 8.92 17.34
C ASP A 157 9.99 7.59 17.29
N GLY A 158 9.34 6.46 17.63
CA GLY A 158 9.94 5.13 17.55
C GLY A 158 10.39 4.72 16.14
N SER A 159 9.84 5.35 15.10
CA SER A 159 10.24 5.16 13.70
C SER A 159 11.11 6.29 13.14
N GLY A 160 11.79 7.05 14.01
CA GLY A 160 12.51 8.28 13.65
C GLY A 160 13.58 8.14 12.56
N TYR A 161 14.09 6.91 12.33
CA TYR A 161 15.09 6.64 11.28
C TYR A 161 14.49 5.98 10.02
N ILE A 162 13.15 5.83 9.97
CA ILE A 162 12.43 5.34 8.77
C ILE A 162 11.92 6.55 8.00
N ASN A 163 12.43 6.73 6.77
CA ASN A 163 12.07 7.85 5.91
C ASN A 163 12.13 7.45 4.43
N GLY A 164 11.07 7.71 3.68
CA GLY A 164 10.95 7.35 2.26
C GLY A 164 10.52 5.91 2.01
N GLU A 165 10.15 5.16 3.05
CA GLU A 165 9.81 3.75 2.94
C GLU A 165 8.33 3.55 2.60
N VAL A 166 8.07 2.50 1.82
CA VAL A 166 6.73 1.98 1.52
C VAL A 166 6.62 0.60 2.14
N VAL A 167 6.09 0.55 3.35
CA VAL A 167 5.97 -0.69 4.11
C VAL A 167 4.80 -1.51 3.57
N ARG A 168 5.08 -2.68 3.02
CA ARG A 168 4.05 -3.61 2.55
C ARG A 168 3.49 -4.41 3.72
N MET A 169 2.16 -4.45 3.80
CA MET A 169 1.41 -5.16 4.83
C MET A 169 0.28 -5.94 4.16
N ASP A 170 0.58 -7.11 3.61
CA ASP A 170 -0.31 -7.85 2.71
C ASP A 170 -0.37 -9.37 2.96
N GLY A 171 0.18 -9.86 4.07
CA GLY A 171 0.21 -11.29 4.36
C GLY A 171 1.08 -12.12 3.40
N GLY A 172 1.94 -11.47 2.61
CA GLY A 172 2.82 -12.11 1.64
C GLY A 172 2.20 -12.30 0.25
N GLU A 173 0.99 -11.78 0.01
CA GLU A 173 0.27 -11.95 -1.27
C GLU A 173 1.09 -11.47 -2.47
N PHE A 174 1.76 -10.34 -2.36
CA PHE A 174 2.59 -9.80 -3.44
C PHE A 174 3.74 -10.74 -3.80
N LEU A 175 4.41 -11.29 -2.80
CA LEU A 175 5.52 -12.22 -3.01
C LEU A 175 5.04 -13.55 -3.59
N GLN A 176 3.88 -14.02 -3.17
CA GLN A 176 3.24 -15.22 -3.70
C GLN A 176 3.00 -15.10 -5.21
N GLY A 177 2.51 -13.96 -5.68
CA GLY A 177 2.25 -13.72 -7.10
C GLY A 177 3.51 -13.57 -7.96
N ALA A 178 4.59 -13.06 -7.38
CA ALA A 178 5.86 -12.83 -8.07
C ALA A 178 6.82 -14.02 -8.05
N GLY A 179 6.63 -14.98 -7.13
CA GLY A 179 7.53 -16.12 -6.96
C GLY A 179 7.34 -17.20 -8.01
N GLU A 180 8.40 -17.50 -8.79
CA GLU A 180 8.37 -18.50 -9.87
C GLU A 180 7.91 -19.89 -9.38
N PHE A 181 8.34 -20.29 -8.19
CA PHE A 181 8.03 -21.59 -7.59
C PHE A 181 6.91 -21.55 -6.54
N SER A 182 6.31 -20.39 -6.30
CA SER A 182 5.29 -20.19 -5.23
C SER A 182 4.06 -21.10 -5.37
N ASN A 183 3.76 -21.54 -6.58
CA ASN A 183 2.60 -22.41 -6.84
C ASN A 183 2.88 -23.91 -6.61
N LEU A 184 4.14 -24.31 -6.39
CA LEU A 184 4.48 -25.74 -6.21
C LEU A 184 3.74 -26.37 -5.04
N GLY A 185 3.56 -25.64 -3.92
CA GLY A 185 2.82 -26.12 -2.77
C GLY A 185 1.32 -26.39 -3.01
N ARG A 186 0.77 -25.90 -4.15
CA ARG A 186 -0.62 -26.17 -4.55
C ARG A 186 -0.79 -27.38 -5.45
N VAL A 187 0.28 -27.80 -6.13
CA VAL A 187 0.23 -28.86 -7.16
C VAL A 187 1.00 -30.12 -6.77
N LEU A 188 2.01 -29.98 -5.89
CA LEU A 188 2.81 -31.12 -5.46
C LEU A 188 2.18 -31.80 -4.24
N THR A 189 2.11 -33.14 -4.31
CA THR A 189 1.71 -33.98 -3.18
C THR A 189 2.89 -34.23 -2.24
N GLU A 190 2.62 -34.78 -1.06
CA GLU A 190 3.69 -35.20 -0.13
C GLU A 190 4.60 -36.25 -0.76
N GLN A 191 4.06 -37.12 -1.62
CA GLN A 191 4.85 -38.12 -2.36
C GLN A 191 5.83 -37.46 -3.33
N ASP A 192 5.40 -36.41 -4.03
CA ASP A 192 6.27 -35.65 -4.93
C ASP A 192 7.40 -35.00 -4.15
N TRP A 193 7.10 -34.36 -3.01
CA TRP A 193 8.11 -33.76 -2.12
C TRP A 193 9.14 -34.78 -1.62
N GLN A 194 8.70 -35.99 -1.26
CA GLN A 194 9.60 -37.07 -0.83
C GLN A 194 10.48 -37.56 -2.01
N ALA A 195 9.91 -37.68 -3.21
CA ALA A 195 10.64 -38.12 -4.42
C ALA A 195 11.74 -37.10 -4.83
N MET A 196 11.52 -35.78 -4.55
CA MET A 196 12.45 -34.69 -4.88
C MET A 196 13.58 -34.54 -3.86
N LYS A 197 13.56 -35.24 -2.71
CA LYS A 197 14.62 -35.18 -1.72
C LYS A 197 15.96 -35.66 -2.31
N PRO A 198 17.07 -34.93 -2.06
CA PRO A 198 18.38 -35.40 -2.51
C PRO A 198 18.69 -36.79 -2.02
N LYS A 199 19.05 -37.69 -2.91
CA LYS A 199 19.53 -39.00 -2.51
C LYS A 199 20.82 -38.82 -1.69
N LYS A 200 20.86 -39.42 -0.48
CA LYS A 200 22.09 -39.44 0.32
C LYS A 200 23.20 -40.03 -0.55
N ARG A 201 24.27 -39.30 -0.78
CA ARG A 201 25.49 -39.84 -1.35
C ARG A 201 25.95 -40.99 -0.43
N SER A 202 25.95 -42.20 -0.93
CA SER A 202 26.67 -43.30 -0.26
C SER A 202 28.14 -42.87 -0.21
N THR A 203 28.64 -42.62 0.97
CA THR A 203 30.08 -42.41 1.20
C THR A 203 30.77 -43.70 0.81
N PRO A 204 31.83 -43.65 -0.01
CA PRO A 204 32.58 -44.85 -0.39
C PRO A 204 33.27 -45.51 0.81
#